data_75c5d5d01a74dc0f6844cded2758972a
#
_entry.id   75c5d5d01a74dc0f6844cded2758972a
#
_cell.length_a   1.000
_cell.length_b   1.000
_cell.length_c   1.000
_cell.angle_alpha   90.00
_cell.angle_beta   90.00
_cell.angle_gamma   90.00
#
_symmetry.space_group_name_H-M   'P 1'
#
loop_
_entity.id
_entity.type
_entity.pdbx_description
1 polymer ?
#
loop_
_entity_poly.entity_id
_entity_poly.type
_entity_poly.pdbx_seq_one_letter_code
_entity_poly.pdbx_strand_id
1 'polypeptide(L)'
;MAQKKKTIKRNPTHIFSYIFQIDKDIRNGDYPNASKLNKEHGWNLSRSTFGRYINILRDDYGAPVEFDYQKNGYYYTDNTFFIQQVMLKEGELLTLSTILPLLEQYKNTPLEKSYRDLMEKLIQMLPETITVDSALINNEVHFISDPITTLEKGVFENVLKATKAHFTLQMEYKTAQNTEYEERRFDPYHMICQKGSWYVLGYSHHAEAIRLYAMPRIRNCSITKDRFSIPKDFKLCDHIDVQMGAWGNSGEKFKVEIEFVQGLKTYVMERTWHKGQTIRENPDGTVYLSFETNQLDQTVSWVLSFAGGAKIINPPKLRNYVKDAARQILANG
;
A
#
# COMPACT_ATOMS: atom_id res chain seq x y z
N MET A 1 23.02 63.62 -11.44
CA MET A 1 22.03 62.60 -11.88
C MET A 1 22.40 61.27 -11.23
N ALA A 2 21.67 60.91 -10.18
CA ALA A 2 21.94 59.68 -9.45
C ALA A 2 21.10 58.54 -10.04
N GLN A 3 21.76 57.49 -10.60
CA GLN A 3 21.07 56.31 -11.07
C GLN A 3 20.55 55.49 -9.87
N LYS A 4 19.23 55.40 -9.74
CA LYS A 4 18.57 54.50 -8.81
C LYS A 4 18.90 53.02 -9.19
N LYS A 5 19.66 52.32 -8.35
CA LYS A 5 19.82 50.88 -8.41
C LYS A 5 18.43 50.21 -8.25
N LYS A 6 17.92 49.60 -9.31
CA LYS A 6 16.75 48.72 -9.24
C LYS A 6 17.07 47.51 -8.37
N THR A 7 16.53 47.48 -7.16
CA THR A 7 16.54 46.30 -6.31
C THR A 7 15.58 45.27 -6.94
N ILE A 8 16.13 44.26 -7.61
CA ILE A 8 15.37 43.12 -8.11
C ILE A 8 14.90 42.36 -6.87
N LYS A 9 13.60 42.43 -6.57
CA LYS A 9 12.96 41.53 -5.60
C LYS A 9 13.11 40.10 -6.13
N ARG A 10 14.05 39.35 -5.57
CA ARG A 10 14.25 37.92 -5.92
C ARG A 10 13.09 37.13 -5.37
N ASN A 11 12.43 36.39 -6.27
CA ASN A 11 11.29 35.52 -5.95
C ASN A 11 11.78 34.39 -5.03
N PRO A 12 11.17 34.11 -3.86
CA PRO A 12 11.60 33.05 -2.95
C PRO A 12 11.76 31.69 -3.63
N THR A 13 10.96 31.39 -4.62
CA THR A 13 10.98 30.15 -5.42
C THR A 13 12.36 29.86 -6.05
N HIS A 14 13.14 30.88 -6.40
CA HIS A 14 14.48 30.71 -6.97
C HIS A 14 15.53 30.30 -5.94
N ILE A 15 15.39 30.68 -4.66
CA ILE A 15 16.35 30.35 -3.62
C ILE A 15 16.34 28.86 -3.35
N PHE A 16 15.16 28.28 -3.22
CA PHE A 16 15.00 26.83 -2.99
C PHE A 16 15.58 26.02 -4.14
N SER A 17 15.32 26.40 -5.39
CA SER A 17 15.89 25.68 -6.54
C SER A 17 17.42 25.66 -6.54
N TYR A 18 18.06 26.73 -6.09
CA TYR A 18 19.54 26.78 -5.93
C TYR A 18 20.02 25.84 -4.83
N ILE A 19 19.35 25.84 -3.68
CA ILE A 19 19.71 24.99 -2.53
C ILE A 19 19.58 23.51 -2.90
N PHE A 20 18.49 23.13 -3.55
CA PHE A 20 18.28 21.74 -3.99
C PHE A 20 19.30 21.28 -5.03
N GLN A 21 19.66 22.14 -5.97
CA GLN A 21 20.68 21.79 -6.95
C GLN A 21 22.04 21.63 -6.28
N ILE A 22 22.39 22.52 -5.34
CA ILE A 22 23.62 22.41 -4.55
C ILE A 22 23.66 21.09 -3.76
N ASP A 23 22.56 20.72 -3.08
CA ASP A 23 22.42 19.44 -2.38
C ASP A 23 22.64 18.26 -3.33
N LYS A 24 21.99 18.29 -4.49
CA LYS A 24 22.11 17.23 -5.51
C LYS A 24 23.55 17.07 -5.99
N ASP A 25 24.24 18.16 -6.28
CA ASP A 25 25.62 18.14 -6.77
C ASP A 25 26.60 17.67 -5.68
N ILE A 26 26.35 18.05 -4.39
CA ILE A 26 27.13 17.53 -3.27
C ILE A 26 26.95 16.01 -3.14
N ARG A 27 25.72 15.52 -3.19
CA ARG A 27 25.43 14.07 -3.10
C ARG A 27 25.98 13.26 -4.26
N ASN A 28 26.04 13.84 -5.43
CA ASN A 28 26.70 13.23 -6.60
C ASN A 28 28.23 13.19 -6.49
N GLY A 29 28.82 13.89 -5.49
CA GLY A 29 30.27 13.98 -5.36
C GLY A 29 30.92 14.98 -6.30
N ASP A 30 30.16 15.96 -6.80
CA ASP A 30 30.63 16.95 -7.78
C ASP A 30 31.41 18.10 -7.15
N TYR A 31 31.43 18.20 -5.83
CA TYR A 31 32.14 19.26 -5.08
C TYR A 31 31.80 20.68 -5.60
N PRO A 32 30.51 21.10 -5.51
CA PRO A 32 30.07 22.36 -6.09
C PRO A 32 30.71 23.56 -5.44
N ASN A 33 30.97 24.62 -6.24
CA ASN A 33 31.25 25.94 -5.85
C ASN A 33 30.61 26.98 -6.78
N ALA A 34 30.61 28.25 -6.44
CA ALA A 34 29.94 29.27 -7.23
C ALA A 34 30.38 29.29 -8.71
N SER A 35 31.66 29.06 -9.00
CA SER A 35 32.21 29.07 -10.38
C SER A 35 31.73 27.84 -11.17
N LYS A 36 31.72 26.63 -10.56
CA LYS A 36 31.25 25.40 -11.19
C LYS A 36 29.77 25.51 -11.55
N LEU A 37 28.92 25.88 -10.58
CA LEU A 37 27.49 26.00 -10.79
C LEU A 37 27.12 27.06 -11.83
N ASN A 38 27.83 28.21 -11.86
CA ASN A 38 27.63 29.22 -12.88
C ASN A 38 27.95 28.69 -14.29
N LYS A 39 28.98 27.83 -14.41
CA LYS A 39 29.41 27.25 -15.67
C LYS A 39 28.43 26.15 -16.13
N GLU A 40 27.98 25.28 -15.21
CA GLU A 40 27.19 24.10 -15.51
C GLU A 40 25.70 24.42 -15.73
N HIS A 41 25.17 25.36 -14.91
CA HIS A 41 23.74 25.69 -14.94
C HIS A 41 23.42 27.07 -15.53
N GLY A 42 24.44 27.79 -16.04
CA GLY A 42 24.23 29.13 -16.61
C GLY A 42 23.80 30.17 -15.57
N TRP A 43 24.14 29.97 -14.30
CA TRP A 43 23.78 30.86 -13.20
C TRP A 43 24.74 32.04 -13.12
N ASN A 44 24.31 33.10 -12.41
CA ASN A 44 25.13 34.24 -12.13
C ASN A 44 25.18 34.49 -10.62
N LEU A 45 25.73 33.53 -9.87
CA LEU A 45 25.83 33.57 -8.43
C LEU A 45 27.17 34.19 -8.03
N SER A 46 27.12 35.20 -7.15
CA SER A 46 28.34 35.70 -6.48
C SER A 46 28.82 34.69 -5.42
N ARG A 47 30.10 34.69 -5.10
CA ARG A 47 30.66 33.87 -4.01
C ARG A 47 29.93 34.09 -2.68
N SER A 48 29.56 35.32 -2.35
CA SER A 48 28.84 35.65 -1.13
C SER A 48 27.40 35.10 -1.14
N THR A 49 26.73 35.12 -2.28
CA THR A 49 25.39 34.54 -2.42
C THR A 49 25.43 33.01 -2.28
N PHE A 50 26.41 32.39 -2.91
CA PHE A 50 26.62 30.96 -2.77
C PHE A 50 26.94 30.56 -1.32
N GLY A 51 27.86 31.29 -0.65
CA GLY A 51 28.18 31.09 0.77
C GLY A 51 26.94 31.20 1.67
N ARG A 52 26.02 32.13 1.36
CA ARG A 52 24.75 32.22 2.09
C ARG A 52 23.87 30.96 1.89
N TYR A 53 23.86 30.37 0.71
CA TYR A 53 23.11 29.11 0.49
C TYR A 53 23.72 27.92 1.22
N ILE A 54 25.06 27.89 1.30
CA ILE A 54 25.75 26.88 2.13
C ILE A 54 25.43 27.07 3.61
N ASN A 55 25.33 28.31 4.11
CA ASN A 55 24.93 28.56 5.49
C ASN A 55 23.46 28.14 5.74
N ILE A 56 22.56 28.41 4.81
CA ILE A 56 21.17 27.92 4.89
C ILE A 56 21.16 26.38 4.96
N LEU A 57 21.96 25.71 4.12
CA LEU A 57 22.09 24.24 4.18
C LEU A 57 22.53 23.76 5.56
N ARG A 58 23.50 24.45 6.16
CA ARG A 58 24.06 24.08 7.45
C ARG A 58 23.12 24.43 8.60
N ASP A 59 22.61 25.66 8.63
CA ASP A 59 21.92 26.23 9.79
C ASP A 59 20.44 25.87 9.81
N ASP A 60 19.74 25.90 8.64
CA ASP A 60 18.31 25.65 8.54
C ASP A 60 17.98 24.16 8.29
N TYR A 61 18.85 23.46 7.55
CA TYR A 61 18.66 22.03 7.23
C TYR A 61 19.53 21.08 8.03
N GLY A 62 20.44 21.58 8.87
CA GLY A 62 21.36 20.75 9.65
C GLY A 62 22.31 19.93 8.79
N ALA A 63 22.62 20.39 7.57
CA ALA A 63 23.45 19.66 6.63
C ALA A 63 24.90 19.60 7.11
N PRO A 64 25.54 18.41 7.16
CA PRO A 64 26.94 18.25 7.55
C PRO A 64 27.90 18.67 6.41
N VAL A 65 27.88 19.96 6.06
CA VAL A 65 28.62 20.52 4.91
C VAL A 65 29.99 20.97 5.33
N GLU A 66 31.04 20.51 4.64
CA GLU A 66 32.40 20.98 4.76
C GLU A 66 32.98 21.34 3.39
N PHE A 67 34.13 22.08 3.41
CA PHE A 67 34.81 22.51 2.21
C PHE A 67 36.11 21.72 2.02
N ASP A 68 36.25 21.09 0.86
CA ASP A 68 37.46 20.40 0.44
C ASP A 68 38.35 21.35 -0.35
N TYR A 69 39.52 21.71 0.23
CA TYR A 69 40.49 22.63 -0.39
C TYR A 69 41.20 22.03 -1.61
N GLN A 70 41.34 20.68 -1.68
CA GLN A 70 42.00 20.03 -2.81
C GLN A 70 41.10 20.01 -4.04
N LYS A 71 39.81 19.68 -3.81
CA LYS A 71 38.78 19.62 -4.86
C LYS A 71 38.12 20.97 -5.11
N ASN A 72 38.44 21.98 -4.26
CA ASN A 72 37.91 23.32 -4.33
C ASN A 72 36.38 23.38 -4.39
N GLY A 73 35.73 22.67 -3.49
CA GLY A 73 34.25 22.59 -3.44
C GLY A 73 33.71 22.02 -2.15
N TYR A 74 32.42 22.09 -1.99
CA TYR A 74 31.72 21.61 -0.80
C TYR A 74 31.31 20.13 -0.93
N TYR A 75 31.28 19.42 0.21
CA TYR A 75 30.85 18.02 0.32
C TYR A 75 30.17 17.79 1.66
N TYR A 76 29.42 16.67 1.76
CA TYR A 76 28.85 16.21 3.02
C TYR A 76 29.81 15.25 3.73
N THR A 77 30.02 15.45 5.02
CA THR A 77 30.79 14.52 5.87
C THR A 77 29.99 13.24 6.17
N ASP A 78 28.67 13.30 6.03
CA ASP A 78 27.76 12.17 6.09
C ASP A 78 27.08 11.96 4.72
N ASN A 79 27.47 10.91 4.02
CA ASN A 79 26.95 10.59 2.69
C ASN A 79 25.48 10.09 2.71
N THR A 80 24.90 9.86 3.89
CA THR A 80 23.49 9.48 4.04
C THR A 80 22.59 10.70 4.16
N PHE A 81 23.15 11.89 4.36
CA PHE A 81 22.40 13.13 4.46
C PHE A 81 21.77 13.52 3.11
N PHE A 82 20.53 13.94 3.15
CA PHE A 82 19.81 14.57 2.04
C PHE A 82 18.77 15.54 2.58
N ILE A 83 18.50 16.60 1.81
CA ILE A 83 17.42 17.54 2.18
C ILE A 83 16.08 16.84 2.03
N GLN A 84 15.38 16.67 3.15
CA GLN A 84 14.03 16.13 3.18
C GLN A 84 13.01 17.25 2.93
N GLN A 85 12.90 17.73 1.71
CA GLN A 85 11.75 18.57 1.35
C GLN A 85 10.98 17.93 0.22
N VAL A 86 9.73 17.61 0.50
CA VAL A 86 8.76 17.21 -0.49
C VAL A 86 8.00 18.47 -0.91
N MET A 87 8.30 18.99 -2.11
CA MET A 87 7.49 20.09 -2.69
C MET A 87 6.19 19.50 -3.23
N LEU A 88 5.15 19.57 -2.42
CA LEU A 88 3.80 19.13 -2.82
C LEU A 88 3.01 20.32 -3.37
N LYS A 89 2.37 20.11 -4.51
CA LYS A 89 1.38 21.05 -5.04
C LYS A 89 0.08 20.91 -4.25
N GLU A 90 -0.73 21.94 -4.23
CA GLU A 90 -2.03 21.94 -3.53
C GLU A 90 -2.91 20.72 -3.89
N GLY A 91 -2.96 20.34 -5.18
CA GLY A 91 -3.68 19.13 -5.62
C GLY A 91 -3.07 17.81 -5.13
N GLU A 92 -1.76 17.76 -4.92
CA GLU A 92 -1.08 16.57 -4.36
C GLU A 92 -1.35 16.45 -2.86
N LEU A 93 -1.46 17.57 -2.16
CA LEU A 93 -1.86 17.64 -0.76
C LEU A 93 -3.31 17.19 -0.57
N LEU A 94 -4.22 17.67 -1.42
CA LEU A 94 -5.60 17.24 -1.42
C LEU A 94 -5.71 15.73 -1.68
N THR A 95 -4.90 15.21 -2.60
CA THR A 95 -4.83 13.77 -2.87
C THR A 95 -4.35 12.99 -1.65
N LEU A 96 -3.29 13.45 -0.98
CA LEU A 96 -2.80 12.81 0.26
C LEU A 96 -3.85 12.84 1.36
N SER A 97 -4.53 13.97 1.54
CA SER A 97 -5.59 14.08 2.55
C SER A 97 -6.75 13.11 2.30
N THR A 98 -7.08 12.87 1.03
CA THR A 98 -8.14 11.93 0.65
C THR A 98 -7.73 10.46 0.83
N ILE A 99 -6.43 10.15 0.74
CA ILE A 99 -5.92 8.78 0.92
C ILE A 99 -5.81 8.39 2.40
N LEU A 100 -5.60 9.37 3.29
CA LEU A 100 -5.41 9.11 4.73
C LEU A 100 -6.50 8.24 5.37
N PRO A 101 -7.80 8.50 5.15
CA PRO A 101 -8.86 7.66 5.69
C PRO A 101 -8.80 6.21 5.19
N LEU A 102 -8.29 5.97 3.96
CA LEU A 102 -8.10 4.61 3.46
C LEU A 102 -7.03 3.83 4.25
N LEU A 103 -6.09 4.53 4.87
CA LEU A 103 -5.06 3.90 5.70
C LEU A 103 -5.60 3.43 7.06
N GLU A 104 -6.81 3.80 7.45
CA GLU A 104 -7.43 3.30 8.67
C GLU A 104 -7.62 1.79 8.68
N GLN A 105 -7.70 1.14 7.52
CA GLN A 105 -7.68 -0.31 7.42
C GLN A 105 -6.40 -0.97 7.98
N TYR A 106 -5.33 -0.19 8.14
CA TYR A 106 -4.07 -0.64 8.77
C TYR A 106 -3.98 -0.30 10.26
N LYS A 107 -5.06 0.22 10.85
CA LYS A 107 -5.15 0.48 12.29
C LYS A 107 -4.97 -0.83 13.07
N ASN A 108 -4.36 -0.74 14.24
CA ASN A 108 -3.97 -1.90 15.05
C ASN A 108 -2.95 -2.85 14.39
N THR A 109 -2.27 -2.41 13.33
CA THR A 109 -1.09 -3.08 12.79
C THR A 109 0.17 -2.24 13.09
N PRO A 110 1.36 -2.82 13.04
CA PRO A 110 2.59 -2.04 13.21
C PRO A 110 2.82 -0.98 12.14
N LEU A 111 2.13 -1.07 11.02
CA LEU A 111 2.15 -0.06 9.97
C LEU A 111 1.46 1.24 10.40
N GLU A 112 0.54 1.17 11.36
CA GLU A 112 -0.19 2.34 11.86
C GLU A 112 0.76 3.44 12.33
N LYS A 113 1.71 3.10 13.20
CA LYS A 113 2.69 4.07 13.68
C LYS A 113 3.51 4.66 12.52
N SER A 114 4.00 3.81 11.62
CA SER A 114 4.85 4.23 10.52
C SER A 114 4.15 5.19 9.55
N TYR A 115 2.88 4.94 9.20
CA TYR A 115 2.17 5.86 8.32
C TYR A 115 1.76 7.14 9.05
N ARG A 116 1.40 7.10 10.34
CA ARG A 116 1.11 8.30 11.14
C ARG A 116 2.33 9.20 11.25
N ASP A 117 3.48 8.64 11.63
CA ASP A 117 4.76 9.37 11.72
C ASP A 117 5.14 10.00 10.36
N LEU A 118 4.91 9.28 9.25
CA LEU A 118 5.15 9.80 7.91
C LEU A 118 4.20 10.96 7.59
N MET A 119 2.93 10.83 7.94
CA MET A 119 1.93 11.87 7.68
C MET A 119 2.17 13.12 8.50
N GLU A 120 2.50 12.97 9.78
CA GLU A 120 2.89 14.11 10.63
C GLU A 120 4.08 14.87 10.04
N LYS A 121 5.11 14.14 9.57
CA LYS A 121 6.25 14.74 8.87
C LYS A 121 5.84 15.48 7.60
N LEU A 122 4.97 14.88 6.78
CA LEU A 122 4.48 15.53 5.56
C LEU A 122 3.68 16.81 5.87
N ILE A 123 2.82 16.77 6.89
CA ILE A 123 2.04 17.93 7.34
C ILE A 123 2.97 19.03 7.85
N GLN A 124 4.01 18.70 8.63
CA GLN A 124 4.99 19.68 9.13
C GLN A 124 5.85 20.32 8.03
N MET A 125 5.96 19.65 6.87
CA MET A 125 6.68 20.19 5.71
C MET A 125 5.83 21.17 4.88
N LEU A 126 4.55 21.34 5.20
CA LEU A 126 3.67 22.26 4.49
C LEU A 126 3.98 23.71 4.86
N PRO A 127 3.93 24.66 3.89
CA PRO A 127 4.01 26.07 4.21
C PRO A 127 2.89 26.49 5.18
N GLU A 128 3.21 27.36 6.14
CA GLU A 128 2.24 27.89 7.11
C GLU A 128 0.99 28.54 6.48
N THR A 129 1.06 28.88 5.20
CA THR A 129 -0.07 29.40 4.42
C THR A 129 -1.08 28.34 3.99
N ILE A 130 -0.73 27.05 4.14
CA ILE A 130 -1.61 25.93 3.85
C ILE A 130 -1.99 25.31 5.19
N THR A 131 -3.02 25.85 5.82
CA THR A 131 -3.70 25.17 6.91
C THR A 131 -4.46 23.99 6.30
N VAL A 132 -3.85 22.82 6.35
CA VAL A 132 -4.62 21.58 6.21
C VAL A 132 -5.41 21.47 7.52
N ASP A 133 -6.60 22.04 7.52
CA ASP A 133 -7.52 21.86 8.64
C ASP A 133 -7.82 20.36 8.69
N SER A 134 -7.33 19.70 9.72
CA SER A 134 -7.65 18.29 9.98
C SER A 134 -9.16 18.06 10.08
N ALA A 135 -9.92 19.11 10.36
CA ALA A 135 -11.38 19.11 10.33
C ALA A 135 -11.95 19.04 8.89
N LEU A 136 -11.29 19.65 7.90
CA LEU A 136 -11.70 19.55 6.49
C LEU A 136 -11.52 18.14 5.93
N ILE A 137 -10.48 17.42 6.40
CA ILE A 137 -10.21 16.05 5.97
C ILE A 137 -11.18 15.05 6.60
N ASN A 138 -11.66 15.33 7.82
CA ASN A 138 -12.44 14.38 8.60
C ASN A 138 -13.97 14.53 8.48
N ASN A 139 -14.48 15.64 7.93
CA ASN A 139 -15.90 15.93 7.99
C ASN A 139 -16.67 15.82 6.67
N GLU A 140 -16.00 15.73 5.53
CA GLU A 140 -16.69 15.75 4.22
C GLU A 140 -16.51 14.46 3.41
N VAL A 141 -15.44 13.67 3.67
CA VAL A 141 -15.17 12.42 2.97
C VAL A 141 -15.06 11.28 3.96
N HIS A 142 -16.00 10.36 3.90
CA HIS A 142 -16.03 9.18 4.77
C HIS A 142 -15.79 7.91 3.96
N PHE A 143 -14.83 7.10 4.40
CA PHE A 143 -14.61 5.76 3.87
C PHE A 143 -15.20 4.74 4.83
N ILE A 144 -16.15 3.95 4.36
CA ILE A 144 -16.70 2.83 5.12
C ILE A 144 -15.78 1.65 4.90
N SER A 145 -14.98 1.32 5.91
CA SER A 145 -14.07 0.19 5.87
C SER A 145 -14.75 -1.10 6.35
N ASP A 146 -14.27 -2.23 5.88
CA ASP A 146 -14.61 -3.54 6.46
C ASP A 146 -14.14 -3.61 7.93
N PRO A 147 -14.74 -4.48 8.76
CA PRO A 147 -14.27 -4.75 10.11
C PRO A 147 -12.80 -5.17 10.12
N ILE A 148 -12.00 -4.52 10.95
CA ILE A 148 -10.58 -4.81 11.09
C ILE A 148 -10.32 -5.85 12.17
N THR A 149 -9.28 -6.64 11.98
CA THR A 149 -8.83 -7.63 12.97
C THR A 149 -7.60 -7.16 13.73
N THR A 150 -7.51 -7.56 15.00
CA THR A 150 -6.33 -7.27 15.82
C THR A 150 -5.34 -8.43 15.76
N LEU A 151 -4.06 -8.11 15.65
CA LEU A 151 -2.96 -9.06 15.65
C LEU A 151 -2.26 -9.06 17.01
N GLU A 152 -1.74 -10.22 17.43
CA GLU A 152 -0.84 -10.27 18.57
C GLU A 152 0.46 -9.52 18.27
N LYS A 153 0.98 -8.85 19.29
CA LYS A 153 2.19 -8.03 19.18
C LYS A 153 3.36 -8.88 18.64
N GLY A 154 4.03 -8.36 17.64
CA GLY A 154 5.20 -8.99 17.01
C GLY A 154 4.87 -10.00 15.90
N VAL A 155 3.61 -10.48 15.78
CA VAL A 155 3.24 -11.43 14.72
C VAL A 155 3.45 -10.82 13.34
N PHE A 156 2.96 -9.60 13.14
CA PHE A 156 3.07 -8.93 11.84
C PHE A 156 4.54 -8.74 11.42
N GLU A 157 5.36 -8.21 12.33
CA GLU A 157 6.78 -7.95 12.07
C GLU A 157 7.56 -9.24 11.78
N ASN A 158 7.31 -10.29 12.57
CA ASN A 158 8.00 -11.55 12.40
C ASN A 158 7.60 -12.23 11.08
N VAL A 159 6.32 -12.24 10.75
CA VAL A 159 5.84 -12.75 9.45
C VAL A 159 6.43 -11.95 8.30
N LEU A 160 6.41 -10.60 8.37
CA LEU A 160 6.96 -9.74 7.32
C LEU A 160 8.48 -9.96 7.13
N LYS A 161 9.24 -10.03 8.22
CA LYS A 161 10.69 -10.28 8.18
C LYS A 161 11.00 -11.66 7.61
N ALA A 162 10.28 -12.69 8.07
CA ALA A 162 10.48 -14.07 7.61
C ALA A 162 10.13 -14.22 6.12
N THR A 163 9.02 -13.60 5.67
CA THR A 163 8.63 -13.58 4.25
C THR A 163 9.71 -12.93 3.38
N LYS A 164 10.24 -11.76 3.80
CA LYS A 164 11.26 -11.03 3.02
C LYS A 164 12.62 -11.74 3.00
N ALA A 165 13.00 -12.38 4.10
CA ALA A 165 14.32 -13.00 4.26
C ALA A 165 14.30 -14.51 4.01
N HIS A 166 13.13 -15.09 3.69
CA HIS A 166 12.92 -16.52 3.42
C HIS A 166 13.33 -17.41 4.60
N PHE A 167 12.85 -17.07 5.80
CA PHE A 167 13.03 -17.90 6.99
C PHE A 167 11.74 -18.60 7.38
N THR A 168 11.87 -19.86 7.80
CA THR A 168 10.76 -20.64 8.38
C THR A 168 10.31 -20.02 9.69
N LEU A 169 8.99 -19.94 9.89
CA LEU A 169 8.36 -19.54 11.15
C LEU A 169 8.04 -20.75 12.02
N GLN A 170 8.23 -20.59 13.33
CA GLN A 170 7.62 -21.41 14.37
C GLN A 170 6.51 -20.58 15.01
N MET A 171 5.30 -21.10 15.04
CA MET A 171 4.13 -20.37 15.53
C MET A 171 3.10 -21.32 16.13
N GLU A 172 2.24 -20.81 16.98
CA GLU A 172 1.02 -21.47 17.41
C GLU A 172 -0.16 -20.95 16.55
N TYR A 173 -0.96 -21.86 16.05
CA TYR A 173 -2.11 -21.53 15.21
C TYR A 173 -3.38 -22.22 15.68
N LYS A 174 -4.46 -21.45 15.74
CA LYS A 174 -5.80 -21.95 16.07
C LYS A 174 -6.68 -21.93 14.80
N THR A 175 -7.15 -23.10 14.35
CA THR A 175 -8.09 -23.16 13.22
C THR A 175 -9.47 -22.63 13.65
N ALA A 176 -10.36 -22.35 12.70
CA ALA A 176 -11.72 -21.91 13.02
C ALA A 176 -12.54 -22.99 13.75
N GLN A 177 -12.18 -24.26 13.58
CA GLN A 177 -12.91 -25.41 14.11
C GLN A 177 -12.33 -25.94 15.43
N ASN A 178 -11.05 -25.64 15.72
CA ASN A 178 -10.38 -26.09 16.92
C ASN A 178 -10.53 -25.09 18.07
N THR A 179 -10.60 -25.60 19.30
CA THR A 179 -10.58 -24.78 20.52
C THR A 179 -9.18 -24.48 20.99
N GLU A 180 -8.21 -25.32 20.64
CA GLU A 180 -6.83 -25.26 21.11
C GLU A 180 -5.88 -24.71 20.05
N TYR A 181 -4.78 -24.12 20.52
CA TYR A 181 -3.65 -23.71 19.69
C TYR A 181 -2.71 -24.90 19.48
N GLU A 182 -2.21 -25.05 18.28
CA GLU A 182 -1.26 -26.11 17.93
C GLU A 182 -0.01 -25.52 17.30
N GLU A 183 1.13 -26.09 17.62
CA GLU A 183 2.41 -25.68 17.03
C GLU A 183 2.43 -25.97 15.52
N ARG A 184 2.95 -25.02 14.77
CA ARG A 184 3.11 -25.10 13.32
C ARG A 184 4.46 -24.57 12.91
N ARG A 185 5.11 -25.28 11.98
CA ARG A 185 6.21 -24.75 11.17
C ARG A 185 5.66 -24.34 9.83
N PHE A 186 6.06 -23.13 9.39
CA PHE A 186 5.48 -22.52 8.22
C PHE A 186 6.49 -21.68 7.45
N ASP A 187 6.54 -21.84 6.13
CA ASP A 187 7.37 -21.07 5.22
C ASP A 187 6.50 -19.98 4.56
N PRO A 188 6.58 -18.73 5.00
CA PRO A 188 5.71 -17.68 4.53
C PRO A 188 6.15 -17.16 3.15
N TYR A 189 5.30 -17.29 2.14
CA TYR A 189 5.58 -16.84 0.78
C TYR A 189 5.05 -15.43 0.51
N HIS A 190 3.79 -15.17 0.85
CA HIS A 190 3.12 -13.89 0.59
C HIS A 190 2.21 -13.47 1.75
N MET A 191 2.25 -12.18 2.09
CA MET A 191 1.26 -11.57 2.98
C MET A 191 0.14 -10.94 2.15
N ILE A 192 -1.09 -11.09 2.59
CA ILE A 192 -2.30 -10.66 1.89
C ILE A 192 -3.18 -9.90 2.88
N CYS A 193 -3.58 -8.68 2.53
CA CYS A 193 -4.61 -7.95 3.25
C CYS A 193 -5.91 -8.01 2.46
N GLN A 194 -6.97 -8.55 3.06
CA GLN A 194 -8.29 -8.64 2.45
C GLN A 194 -9.35 -8.23 3.45
N LYS A 195 -10.18 -7.24 3.10
CA LYS A 195 -11.30 -6.78 3.93
C LYS A 195 -10.90 -6.53 5.38
N GLY A 196 -9.83 -5.74 5.60
CA GLY A 196 -9.35 -5.40 6.93
C GLY A 196 -8.68 -6.53 7.72
N SER A 197 -8.55 -7.72 7.15
CA SER A 197 -7.90 -8.88 7.77
C SER A 197 -6.62 -9.27 7.05
N TRP A 198 -5.60 -9.64 7.84
CA TRP A 198 -4.31 -10.08 7.33
C TRP A 198 -4.22 -11.60 7.27
N TYR A 199 -3.67 -12.08 6.19
CA TYR A 199 -3.40 -13.49 5.92
C TYR A 199 -1.97 -13.68 5.48
N VAL A 200 -1.44 -14.89 5.66
CA VAL A 200 -0.16 -15.30 5.12
C VAL A 200 -0.33 -16.62 4.35
N LEU A 201 0.08 -16.61 3.08
CA LEU A 201 0.11 -17.76 2.20
C LEU A 201 1.52 -18.35 2.20
N GLY A 202 1.64 -19.67 2.28
CA GLY A 202 2.93 -20.33 2.26
C GLY A 202 2.82 -21.84 2.45
N TYR A 203 3.96 -22.50 2.61
CA TYR A 203 4.02 -23.96 2.82
C TYR A 203 3.89 -24.30 4.30
N SER A 204 2.91 -25.10 4.62
CA SER A 204 2.70 -25.66 5.96
C SER A 204 3.37 -27.01 6.07
N HIS A 205 4.39 -27.13 6.92
CA HIS A 205 5.07 -28.40 7.17
C HIS A 205 4.16 -29.45 7.84
N HIS A 206 3.16 -28.98 8.63
CA HIS A 206 2.18 -29.86 9.25
C HIS A 206 1.17 -30.46 8.24
N ALA A 207 0.75 -29.66 7.24
CA ALA A 207 -0.20 -30.08 6.24
C ALA A 207 0.46 -30.60 4.95
N GLU A 208 1.79 -30.49 4.86
CA GLU A 208 2.61 -30.81 3.68
C GLU A 208 2.07 -30.20 2.38
N ALA A 209 1.51 -28.97 2.48
CA ALA A 209 0.86 -28.26 1.39
C ALA A 209 0.87 -26.76 1.56
N ILE A 210 0.62 -26.04 0.47
CA ILE A 210 0.38 -24.59 0.52
C ILE A 210 -0.92 -24.32 1.27
N ARG A 211 -0.85 -23.44 2.26
CA ARG A 211 -1.98 -23.03 3.10
C ARG A 211 -2.02 -21.52 3.26
N LEU A 212 -3.23 -21.03 3.43
CA LEU A 212 -3.52 -19.65 3.79
C LEU A 212 -3.88 -19.61 5.28
N TYR A 213 -3.07 -18.94 6.07
CA TYR A 213 -3.31 -18.76 7.50
C TYR A 213 -3.80 -17.34 7.79
N ALA A 214 -4.87 -17.23 8.58
CA ALA A 214 -5.36 -15.96 9.08
C ALA A 214 -4.44 -15.48 10.22
N MET A 215 -3.75 -14.38 10.03
CA MET A 215 -2.76 -13.88 11.00
C MET A 215 -3.33 -13.56 12.39
N PRO A 216 -4.61 -13.12 12.54
CA PRO A 216 -5.21 -12.94 13.87
C PRO A 216 -5.34 -14.22 14.70
N ARG A 217 -5.14 -15.39 14.08
CA ARG A 217 -5.17 -16.70 14.74
C ARG A 217 -3.77 -17.26 15.03
N ILE A 218 -2.76 -16.46 14.81
CA ILE A 218 -1.36 -16.81 15.09
C ILE A 218 -0.97 -16.22 16.45
N ARG A 219 -0.28 -17.02 17.27
CA ARG A 219 0.37 -16.63 18.53
C ARG A 219 1.79 -17.14 18.60
N ASN A 220 2.55 -16.60 19.54
CA ASN A 220 3.92 -17.04 19.83
C ASN A 220 4.78 -17.23 18.55
N CYS A 221 4.64 -16.29 17.61
CA CYS A 221 5.31 -16.38 16.31
C CYS A 221 6.78 -15.98 16.44
N SER A 222 7.69 -16.87 16.05
CA SER A 222 9.14 -16.63 16.06
C SER A 222 9.79 -17.06 14.74
N ILE A 223 10.90 -16.39 14.40
CA ILE A 223 11.68 -16.68 13.20
C ILE A 223 12.72 -17.74 13.57
N THR A 224 12.75 -18.84 12.85
CA THR A 224 13.76 -19.90 13.04
C THR A 224 15.07 -19.55 12.32
N LYS A 225 16.07 -20.42 12.43
CA LYS A 225 17.33 -20.33 11.66
C LYS A 225 17.23 -21.00 10.28
N ASP A 226 16.16 -21.75 10.05
CA ASP A 226 15.96 -22.52 8.82
C ASP A 226 15.52 -21.60 7.69
N ARG A 227 16.10 -21.79 6.52
CA ARG A 227 15.75 -21.07 5.31
C ARG A 227 14.96 -21.95 4.36
N PHE A 228 14.05 -21.36 3.61
CA PHE A 228 13.34 -22.04 2.55
C PHE A 228 13.56 -21.35 1.20
N SER A 229 13.18 -22.04 0.14
CA SER A 229 13.13 -21.49 -1.22
C SER A 229 11.70 -21.64 -1.76
N ILE A 230 11.15 -20.60 -2.34
CA ILE A 230 9.87 -20.70 -3.02
C ILE A 230 10.07 -21.51 -4.31
N PRO A 231 9.28 -22.57 -4.55
CA PRO A 231 9.38 -23.35 -5.77
C PRO A 231 9.28 -22.50 -7.02
N LYS A 232 10.08 -22.77 -8.05
CA LYS A 232 10.10 -21.97 -9.28
C LYS A 232 8.78 -22.00 -10.07
N ASP A 233 8.02 -23.05 -9.90
CA ASP A 233 6.71 -23.27 -10.50
C ASP A 233 5.56 -22.71 -9.67
N PHE A 234 5.83 -22.19 -8.46
CA PHE A 234 4.82 -21.55 -7.64
C PHE A 234 4.28 -20.28 -8.31
N LYS A 235 2.96 -20.19 -8.42
CA LYS A 235 2.27 -19.01 -8.93
C LYS A 235 1.19 -18.58 -7.94
N LEU A 236 1.27 -17.35 -7.48
CA LEU A 236 0.31 -16.80 -6.54
C LEU A 236 -1.13 -16.90 -7.05
N CYS A 237 -1.35 -16.69 -8.35
CA CYS A 237 -2.68 -16.76 -8.98
C CYS A 237 -3.33 -18.16 -9.00
N ASP A 238 -2.58 -19.22 -8.68
CA ASP A 238 -3.14 -20.56 -8.56
C ASP A 238 -3.76 -20.77 -7.16
N HIS A 239 -3.42 -19.92 -6.20
CA HIS A 239 -3.87 -20.00 -4.80
C HIS A 239 -4.85 -18.91 -4.41
N ILE A 240 -4.77 -17.74 -5.02
CA ILE A 240 -5.65 -16.60 -4.75
C ILE A 240 -6.19 -16.01 -6.06
N ASP A 241 -7.31 -15.34 -5.95
CA ASP A 241 -7.82 -14.46 -7.00
C ASP A 241 -7.83 -13.03 -6.43
N VAL A 242 -6.98 -12.16 -6.97
CA VAL A 242 -6.78 -10.80 -6.44
C VAL A 242 -8.08 -9.97 -6.44
N GLN A 243 -9.06 -10.34 -7.27
CA GLN A 243 -10.33 -9.63 -7.39
C GLN A 243 -11.46 -10.28 -6.61
N MET A 244 -11.49 -11.62 -6.60
CA MET A 244 -12.52 -12.36 -5.83
C MET A 244 -12.08 -12.63 -4.40
N GLY A 245 -10.78 -12.73 -4.14
CA GLY A 245 -10.24 -12.92 -2.80
C GLY A 245 -9.33 -14.13 -2.64
N ALA A 246 -8.99 -14.42 -1.39
CA ALA A 246 -8.03 -15.45 -1.00
C ALA A 246 -8.62 -16.42 0.05
N TRP A 247 -9.88 -16.74 -0.03
CA TRP A 247 -10.54 -17.58 0.98
C TRP A 247 -10.90 -18.95 0.41
N GLY A 248 -10.61 -19.98 1.17
CA GLY A 248 -10.91 -21.37 0.79
C GLY A 248 -9.77 -22.07 0.05
N ASN A 249 -10.00 -23.29 -0.36
CA ASN A 249 -9.08 -24.05 -1.19
C ASN A 249 -9.11 -23.54 -2.62
N SER A 250 -7.98 -23.04 -3.09
CA SER A 250 -7.76 -22.80 -4.49
C SER A 250 -7.82 -24.14 -5.23
N GLY A 251 -8.88 -24.34 -5.99
CA GLY A 251 -9.06 -25.46 -6.90
C GLY A 251 -8.69 -25.06 -8.33
N GLU A 252 -9.03 -25.95 -9.28
CA GLU A 252 -8.98 -25.58 -10.69
C GLU A 252 -9.89 -24.38 -10.97
N LYS A 253 -9.47 -23.53 -11.92
CA LYS A 253 -10.28 -22.40 -12.38
C LYS A 253 -11.58 -22.90 -13.01
N PHE A 254 -12.65 -22.22 -12.72
CA PHE A 254 -13.96 -22.50 -13.29
C PHE A 254 -14.60 -21.22 -13.82
N LYS A 255 -15.40 -21.35 -14.85
CA LYS A 255 -16.13 -20.23 -15.44
C LYS A 255 -17.41 -20.00 -14.64
N VAL A 256 -17.56 -18.76 -14.16
CA VAL A 256 -18.78 -18.27 -13.51
C VAL A 256 -19.63 -17.55 -14.56
N GLU A 257 -20.91 -17.87 -14.62
CA GLU A 257 -21.89 -17.22 -15.48
C GLU A 257 -23.15 -16.93 -14.67
N ILE A 258 -23.50 -15.64 -14.59
CA ILE A 258 -24.60 -15.15 -13.76
C ILE A 258 -25.46 -14.20 -14.59
N GLU A 259 -26.76 -14.32 -14.40
CA GLU A 259 -27.78 -13.41 -14.91
C GLU A 259 -28.37 -12.62 -13.74
N PHE A 260 -28.31 -11.29 -13.84
CA PHE A 260 -28.87 -10.40 -12.83
C PHE A 260 -30.20 -9.83 -13.30
N VAL A 261 -31.12 -9.68 -12.35
CA VAL A 261 -32.44 -9.09 -12.61
C VAL A 261 -32.29 -7.61 -13.06
N GLN A 262 -33.27 -7.15 -13.84
CA GLN A 262 -33.29 -5.77 -14.38
C GLN A 262 -33.05 -4.68 -13.32
N GLY A 263 -33.55 -4.85 -12.10
CA GLY A 263 -33.38 -3.88 -11.00
C GLY A 263 -31.92 -3.72 -10.54
N LEU A 264 -31.04 -4.65 -10.87
CA LEU A 264 -29.60 -4.57 -10.57
C LEU A 264 -28.74 -4.11 -11.76
N LYS A 265 -29.36 -3.85 -12.92
CA LYS A 265 -28.66 -3.53 -14.17
C LYS A 265 -27.60 -2.44 -13.99
N THR A 266 -27.98 -1.25 -13.56
CA THR A 266 -27.07 -0.11 -13.42
C THR A 266 -25.93 -0.47 -12.47
N TYR A 267 -26.26 -1.00 -11.29
CA TYR A 267 -25.30 -1.37 -10.27
C TYR A 267 -24.26 -2.38 -10.77
N VAL A 268 -24.68 -3.36 -11.58
CA VAL A 268 -23.78 -4.41 -12.08
C VAL A 268 -22.95 -3.89 -13.25
N MET A 269 -23.54 -3.12 -14.17
CA MET A 269 -22.86 -2.66 -15.39
C MET A 269 -21.84 -1.56 -15.15
N GLU A 270 -22.00 -0.74 -14.12
CA GLU A 270 -21.06 0.35 -13.80
C GLU A 270 -19.78 -0.11 -13.12
N ARG A 271 -19.65 -1.43 -12.83
CA ARG A 271 -18.51 -1.98 -12.06
C ARG A 271 -17.69 -2.97 -12.88
N THR A 272 -16.39 -2.95 -12.63
CA THR A 272 -15.48 -4.02 -13.05
C THR A 272 -15.33 -5.01 -11.90
N TRP A 273 -16.08 -6.10 -11.95
CA TRP A 273 -16.07 -7.17 -10.95
C TRP A 273 -14.85 -8.08 -11.07
N HIS A 274 -14.39 -8.32 -12.30
CA HIS A 274 -13.21 -9.10 -12.60
C HIS A 274 -12.54 -8.63 -13.88
N LYS A 275 -11.19 -8.62 -13.94
CA LYS A 275 -10.43 -8.12 -15.12
C LYS A 275 -10.76 -8.85 -16.41
N GLY A 276 -11.05 -10.16 -16.33
CA GLY A 276 -11.43 -10.98 -17.46
C GLY A 276 -12.94 -11.10 -17.64
N GLN A 277 -13.75 -10.19 -17.08
CA GLN A 277 -15.19 -10.28 -17.19
C GLN A 277 -15.71 -9.99 -18.60
N THR A 278 -16.75 -10.72 -18.97
CA THR A 278 -17.66 -10.35 -20.06
C THR A 278 -18.98 -9.93 -19.44
N ILE A 279 -19.43 -8.71 -19.77
CA ILE A 279 -20.68 -8.16 -19.27
C ILE A 279 -21.51 -7.65 -20.44
N ARG A 280 -22.82 -7.94 -20.44
CA ARG A 280 -23.73 -7.50 -21.48
C ARG A 280 -25.17 -7.42 -20.96
N GLU A 281 -25.94 -6.52 -21.54
CA GLU A 281 -27.39 -6.47 -21.35
C GLU A 281 -28.08 -7.47 -22.28
N ASN A 282 -29.08 -8.17 -21.77
CA ASN A 282 -29.96 -9.02 -22.55
C ASN A 282 -31.18 -8.23 -23.07
N PRO A 283 -31.87 -8.70 -24.10
CA PRO A 283 -33.05 -8.00 -24.67
C PRO A 283 -34.19 -7.77 -23.67
N ASP A 284 -34.28 -8.58 -22.62
CA ASP A 284 -35.29 -8.49 -21.55
C ASP A 284 -34.89 -7.53 -20.42
N GLY A 285 -33.77 -6.82 -20.57
CA GLY A 285 -33.22 -5.88 -19.57
C GLY A 285 -32.47 -6.54 -18.43
N THR A 286 -32.33 -7.87 -18.41
CA THR A 286 -31.42 -8.55 -17.48
C THR A 286 -29.97 -8.34 -17.89
N VAL A 287 -29.01 -8.61 -16.98
CA VAL A 287 -27.58 -8.46 -17.24
C VAL A 287 -26.86 -9.79 -17.10
N TYR A 288 -26.17 -10.19 -18.15
CA TYR A 288 -25.27 -11.32 -18.13
C TYR A 288 -23.87 -10.90 -17.75
N LEU A 289 -23.26 -11.58 -16.79
CA LEU A 289 -21.86 -11.42 -16.38
C LEU A 289 -21.17 -12.77 -16.36
N SER A 290 -19.97 -12.86 -16.93
CA SER A 290 -19.12 -14.05 -16.80
C SER A 290 -17.67 -13.68 -16.56
N PHE A 291 -16.97 -14.53 -15.81
CA PHE A 291 -15.53 -14.47 -15.52
C PHE A 291 -15.02 -15.85 -15.10
N GLU A 292 -13.71 -16.00 -14.96
CA GLU A 292 -13.07 -17.22 -14.47
C GLU A 292 -12.41 -16.96 -13.12
N THR A 293 -12.62 -17.84 -12.16
CA THR A 293 -12.00 -17.79 -10.83
C THR A 293 -11.74 -19.18 -10.29
N ASN A 294 -10.88 -19.29 -9.27
CA ASN A 294 -10.67 -20.51 -8.48
C ASN A 294 -11.25 -20.39 -7.06
N GLN A 295 -12.00 -19.32 -6.75
CA GLN A 295 -12.48 -18.98 -5.41
C GLN A 295 -13.96 -19.30 -5.25
N LEU A 296 -14.29 -20.58 -5.00
CA LEU A 296 -15.68 -21.02 -4.90
C LEU A 296 -16.42 -20.37 -3.73
N ASP A 297 -15.88 -20.45 -2.53
CA ASP A 297 -16.56 -19.97 -1.31
C ASP A 297 -16.76 -18.44 -1.33
N GLN A 298 -15.78 -17.70 -1.85
CA GLN A 298 -15.92 -16.26 -2.05
C GLN A 298 -16.99 -15.93 -3.07
N THR A 299 -17.06 -16.72 -4.15
CA THR A 299 -18.08 -16.53 -5.18
C THR A 299 -19.47 -16.83 -4.64
N VAL A 300 -19.63 -17.87 -3.78
CA VAL A 300 -20.89 -18.16 -3.09
C VAL A 300 -21.32 -16.97 -2.24
N SER A 301 -20.44 -16.47 -1.37
CA SER A 301 -20.73 -15.32 -0.51
C SER A 301 -21.06 -14.06 -1.31
N TRP A 302 -20.34 -13.83 -2.40
CA TRP A 302 -20.57 -12.70 -3.28
C TRP A 302 -21.93 -12.79 -4.00
N VAL A 303 -22.32 -13.96 -4.50
CA VAL A 303 -23.64 -14.17 -5.11
C VAL A 303 -24.77 -13.97 -4.10
N LEU A 304 -24.62 -14.47 -2.88
CA LEU A 304 -25.61 -14.30 -1.81
C LEU A 304 -25.81 -12.83 -1.42
N SER A 305 -24.79 -11.98 -1.58
CA SER A 305 -24.90 -10.55 -1.29
C SER A 305 -25.89 -9.78 -2.18
N PHE A 306 -26.33 -10.38 -3.29
CA PHE A 306 -27.35 -9.81 -4.18
C PHE A 306 -28.80 -10.18 -3.78
N ALA A 307 -28.98 -10.82 -2.62
CA ALA A 307 -30.29 -11.08 -2.01
C ALA A 307 -31.34 -11.71 -2.98
N GLY A 308 -30.92 -12.64 -3.82
CA GLY A 308 -31.78 -13.31 -4.78
C GLY A 308 -31.89 -12.64 -6.17
N GLY A 309 -31.29 -11.46 -6.36
CA GLY A 309 -31.24 -10.79 -7.66
C GLY A 309 -30.25 -11.38 -8.66
N ALA A 310 -29.53 -12.46 -8.29
CA ALA A 310 -28.53 -13.13 -9.11
C ALA A 310 -28.95 -14.58 -9.39
N LYS A 311 -29.07 -14.93 -10.65
CA LYS A 311 -29.38 -16.31 -11.12
C LYS A 311 -28.11 -16.95 -11.69
N ILE A 312 -27.64 -18.01 -11.07
CA ILE A 312 -26.45 -18.74 -11.51
C ILE A 312 -26.76 -19.59 -12.72
N ILE A 313 -26.11 -19.32 -13.84
CA ILE A 313 -26.22 -20.11 -15.08
C ILE A 313 -25.21 -21.25 -15.04
N ASN A 314 -23.96 -20.93 -14.70
CA ASN A 314 -22.83 -21.86 -14.63
C ASN A 314 -21.83 -21.47 -13.54
N PRO A 315 -21.16 -22.39 -12.83
CA PRO A 315 -21.28 -23.84 -12.95
C PRO A 315 -22.37 -24.39 -12.03
N PRO A 316 -22.89 -25.62 -12.31
CA PRO A 316 -23.86 -26.29 -11.44
C PRO A 316 -23.37 -26.42 -9.99
N LYS A 317 -22.08 -26.65 -9.78
CA LYS A 317 -21.45 -26.72 -8.46
C LYS A 317 -21.74 -25.46 -7.66
N LEU A 318 -21.44 -24.26 -8.20
CA LEU A 318 -21.71 -22.99 -7.55
C LEU A 318 -23.20 -22.84 -7.19
N ARG A 319 -24.09 -23.21 -8.12
CA ARG A 319 -25.55 -23.16 -7.89
C ARG A 319 -25.97 -24.02 -6.71
N ASN A 320 -25.41 -25.22 -6.58
CA ASN A 320 -25.73 -26.12 -5.47
C ASN A 320 -25.26 -25.56 -4.14
N TYR A 321 -24.02 -25.04 -4.04
CA TYR A 321 -23.50 -24.42 -2.82
C TYR A 321 -24.35 -23.22 -2.38
N VAL A 322 -24.75 -22.35 -3.33
CA VAL A 322 -25.62 -21.20 -3.01
C VAL A 322 -27.02 -21.69 -2.54
N LYS A 323 -27.58 -22.70 -3.17
CA LYS A 323 -28.86 -23.27 -2.72
C LYS A 323 -28.77 -23.89 -1.31
N ASP A 324 -27.68 -24.58 -1.03
CA ASP A 324 -27.51 -25.22 0.28
C ASP A 324 -27.28 -24.15 1.37
N ALA A 325 -26.51 -23.11 1.08
CA ALA A 325 -26.35 -21.96 1.98
C ALA A 325 -27.68 -21.24 2.24
N ALA A 326 -28.49 -21.03 1.20
CA ALA A 326 -29.82 -20.42 1.34
C ALA A 326 -30.78 -21.30 2.18
N ARG A 327 -30.74 -22.61 2.01
CA ARG A 327 -31.52 -23.55 2.86
C ARG A 327 -31.09 -23.50 4.32
N GLN A 328 -29.77 -23.41 4.59
CA GLN A 328 -29.26 -23.28 5.95
C GLN A 328 -29.71 -21.96 6.59
N ILE A 329 -29.68 -20.84 5.84
CA ILE A 329 -30.20 -19.55 6.31
C ILE A 329 -31.69 -19.69 6.71
N LEU A 330 -32.51 -20.32 5.87
CA LEU A 330 -33.92 -20.51 6.17
C LEU A 330 -34.17 -21.47 7.35
N ALA A 331 -33.28 -22.43 7.56
CA ALA A 331 -33.40 -23.38 8.67
C ALA A 331 -32.96 -22.78 10.03
N ASN A 332 -32.14 -21.76 10.01
CA ASN A 332 -31.61 -21.10 11.20
C ASN A 332 -32.39 -19.84 11.62
N GLY A 333 -33.29 -19.36 10.78
CA GLY A 333 -34.16 -18.19 11.00
C GLY A 333 -35.60 -18.53 11.08
#